data_753638debbc1be2cdb9ead674cf01620
#
_entry.id   753638debbc1be2cdb9ead674cf01620
#
_cell.length_a   1.000
_cell.length_b   1.000
_cell.length_c   1.000
_cell.angle_alpha   90.00
_cell.angle_beta   90.00
_cell.angle_gamma   90.00
#
_symmetry.space_group_name_H-M   'P 1'
#
loop_
_entity.id
_entity.type
_entity.pdbx_description
1 polymer ?
#
loop_
_entity_poly.entity_id
_entity_poly.type
_entity_poly.pdbx_seq_one_letter_code
_entity_poly.pdbx_strand_id
1 'polypeptide(L)'
;MAQAQSTAPVSGDEPSSDTLPSETRAGPDLYSRQTPRSMVTALLSAMSADEASYIDAYFELEDLTAQETAYFKSALQSALDAGGSLAPFQELSTLETGSLSDGLDPSLEAVGTLADGETRILIIRSADGQGDLVWRVSRETLTNLPVYTPEKSEEPTSLEVATGLVKDEASDLRLAGVPLGEWLTLFAYLGLTLGAMGASAWLILWVLRLIFAREHVIYRFFNAGIPPLALLFAIGLFRLGSETAEISIVGRQLVLRYLGVVAPVALAWFLSRLIDGVSGWLTGRMEMRSRNQSASLVSLTRRVLKIGVFIVAVFLILDTLGVDVSNWLAALGIGGLALALGAQKTIENLVGTVTVLLDRPIQVGDFCKVGDVLGTVEDIGIRSTRIRTLQRTIVTIPNGDFSSRQIENYSKRDQIFLNETINLEYTLSPDELAEAIGVVERLLDDLDIVAKDPCYVTLNRFGATTLQLSIFAYLMTNDYFEAMAMKQSVLLAIHQALEEISVAIALPAQDLFLRQREPSAFPATPGLR
;
A
#
# COMPACT_ATOMS: atom_id res chain seq x y z
N MET A 1 12.83 7.89 -61.25
CA MET A 1 14.02 7.12 -61.67
C MET A 1 14.21 6.09 -60.59
N ALA A 2 13.69 4.89 -60.75
CA ALA A 2 14.35 3.69 -61.26
C ALA A 2 15.21 3.08 -60.14
N GLN A 3 15.09 1.86 -59.70
CA GLN A 3 14.57 0.63 -60.28
C GLN A 3 14.39 -0.40 -59.16
N ALA A 4 13.42 -1.25 -59.36
CA ALA A 4 13.18 -2.49 -58.63
C ALA A 4 14.32 -3.50 -58.86
N GLN A 5 14.61 -4.35 -57.85
CA GLN A 5 15.05 -5.71 -58.11
C GLN A 5 14.45 -6.68 -57.07
N SER A 6 13.67 -7.58 -57.62
CA SER A 6 13.14 -8.83 -57.16
C SER A 6 14.24 -9.84 -56.79
N THR A 7 14.13 -10.52 -55.67
CA THR A 7 14.62 -11.91 -55.55
C THR A 7 13.64 -12.72 -54.70
N ALA A 8 13.29 -13.88 -55.23
CA ALA A 8 12.33 -14.87 -54.80
C ALA A 8 12.76 -15.67 -53.55
N PRO A 9 11.86 -16.53 -52.98
CA PRO A 9 11.88 -16.96 -51.59
C PRO A 9 12.77 -18.19 -51.36
N VAL A 10 13.43 -18.20 -50.22
CA VAL A 10 14.03 -19.40 -49.63
C VAL A 10 13.00 -20.04 -48.71
N SER A 11 12.61 -21.26 -49.07
CA SER A 11 11.87 -22.20 -48.24
C SER A 11 12.71 -22.55 -46.99
N GLY A 12 12.24 -22.16 -45.83
CA GLY A 12 12.72 -22.61 -44.53
C GLY A 12 11.59 -23.31 -43.82
N ASP A 13 11.77 -24.59 -43.54
CA ASP A 13 10.86 -25.43 -42.75
C ASP A 13 10.46 -24.76 -41.45
N GLU A 14 9.18 -24.44 -41.31
CA GLU A 14 8.56 -24.22 -40.00
C GLU A 14 8.42 -25.61 -39.33
N PRO A 15 8.85 -25.74 -38.04
CA PRO A 15 8.50 -26.91 -37.25
C PRO A 15 6.99 -26.90 -37.03
N SER A 16 6.35 -27.99 -37.40
CA SER A 16 4.94 -28.30 -37.13
C SER A 16 4.56 -27.94 -35.70
N SER A 17 3.66 -26.97 -35.56
CA SER A 17 2.92 -26.75 -34.33
C SER A 17 2.15 -28.03 -34.00
N ASP A 18 2.62 -28.75 -32.98
CA ASP A 18 1.83 -29.76 -32.30
C ASP A 18 0.51 -29.11 -31.90
N THR A 19 -0.53 -29.48 -32.58
CA THR A 19 -1.90 -29.19 -32.23
C THR A 19 -2.17 -29.86 -30.91
N LEU A 20 -2.19 -29.04 -29.81
CA LEU A 20 -2.86 -29.42 -28.59
C LEU A 20 -4.26 -29.93 -28.95
N PRO A 21 -4.69 -31.07 -28.42
CA PRO A 21 -6.03 -31.60 -28.70
C PRO A 21 -7.04 -30.52 -28.29
N SER A 22 -7.90 -30.13 -29.20
CA SER A 22 -9.03 -29.26 -28.99
C SER A 22 -9.82 -29.77 -27.78
N GLU A 23 -9.86 -28.98 -26.69
CA GLU A 23 -10.75 -29.21 -25.55
C GLU A 23 -12.17 -29.35 -26.08
N THR A 24 -12.63 -30.59 -26.15
CA THR A 24 -14.03 -30.91 -26.38
C THR A 24 -14.77 -30.35 -25.18
N ARG A 25 -15.54 -29.27 -25.37
CA ARG A 25 -16.43 -28.76 -24.33
C ARG A 25 -17.39 -29.86 -23.96
N ALA A 26 -17.09 -30.54 -22.85
CA ALA A 26 -18.00 -31.48 -22.23
C ALA A 26 -19.31 -30.75 -21.85
N GLY A 27 -20.43 -31.39 -22.08
CA GLY A 27 -21.71 -30.92 -21.54
C GLY A 27 -21.69 -30.90 -20.03
N PRO A 28 -22.69 -30.31 -19.36
CA PRO A 28 -22.72 -30.29 -17.90
C PRO A 28 -22.76 -31.72 -17.36
N ASP A 29 -21.75 -32.10 -16.57
CA ASP A 29 -21.72 -33.42 -15.91
C ASP A 29 -22.89 -33.53 -14.92
N LEU A 30 -23.69 -34.58 -15.08
CA LEU A 30 -24.89 -34.86 -14.28
C LEU A 30 -24.58 -35.00 -12.78
N TYR A 31 -23.35 -35.38 -12.45
CA TYR A 31 -22.88 -35.61 -11.07
C TYR A 31 -22.03 -34.47 -10.53
N SER A 32 -21.90 -33.36 -11.28
CA SER A 32 -21.13 -32.16 -10.86
C SER A 32 -19.67 -32.41 -10.49
N ARG A 33 -18.99 -33.31 -11.21
CA ARG A 33 -17.59 -33.75 -10.97
C ARG A 33 -16.55 -32.94 -11.75
N GLN A 34 -16.90 -31.80 -12.34
CA GLN A 34 -16.01 -31.03 -13.22
C GLN A 34 -14.88 -30.35 -12.46
N THR A 35 -15.10 -29.93 -11.22
CA THR A 35 -14.10 -29.29 -10.37
C THR A 35 -13.98 -30.01 -9.04
N PRO A 36 -12.82 -29.93 -8.35
CA PRO A 36 -12.65 -30.49 -7.01
C PRO A 36 -13.74 -30.05 -6.03
N ARG A 37 -14.07 -28.75 -6.01
CA ARG A 37 -15.09 -28.15 -5.15
C ARG A 37 -16.50 -28.71 -5.44
N SER A 38 -16.90 -28.78 -6.68
CA SER A 38 -18.20 -29.28 -7.06
C SER A 38 -18.32 -30.78 -6.78
N MET A 39 -17.26 -31.55 -7.05
CA MET A 39 -17.20 -32.98 -6.78
C MET A 39 -17.35 -33.29 -5.29
N VAL A 40 -16.57 -32.65 -4.41
CA VAL A 40 -16.65 -32.89 -2.96
C VAL A 40 -18.03 -32.52 -2.41
N THR A 41 -18.61 -31.40 -2.89
CA THR A 41 -19.95 -30.99 -2.50
C THR A 41 -21.03 -32.00 -2.90
N ALA A 42 -20.93 -32.51 -4.13
CA ALA A 42 -21.86 -33.49 -4.65
C ALA A 42 -21.69 -34.86 -3.98
N LEU A 43 -20.43 -35.27 -3.68
CA LEU A 43 -20.12 -36.46 -2.90
C LEU A 43 -20.77 -36.40 -1.51
N LEU A 44 -20.60 -35.28 -0.78
CA LEU A 44 -21.23 -35.10 0.53
C LEU A 44 -22.77 -35.18 0.44
N SER A 45 -23.36 -34.61 -0.59
CA SER A 45 -24.79 -34.71 -0.84
C SER A 45 -25.21 -36.15 -1.14
N ALA A 46 -24.44 -36.89 -1.93
CA ALA A 46 -24.67 -38.30 -2.24
C ALA A 46 -24.49 -39.20 -0.99
N MET A 47 -23.53 -38.87 -0.12
CA MET A 47 -23.34 -39.57 1.15
C MET A 47 -24.50 -39.37 2.13
N SER A 48 -25.14 -38.20 2.08
CA SER A 48 -26.32 -37.87 2.92
C SER A 48 -27.62 -38.47 2.42
N ALA A 49 -27.69 -38.86 1.13
CA ALA A 49 -28.87 -39.46 0.55
C ALA A 49 -28.98 -40.95 0.89
N ASP A 50 -30.19 -41.41 1.21
CA ASP A 50 -30.45 -42.84 1.51
C ASP A 50 -30.34 -43.73 0.25
N GLU A 51 -30.52 -43.15 -0.96
CA GLU A 51 -30.38 -43.85 -2.21
C GLU A 51 -28.93 -43.87 -2.68
N ALA A 52 -28.26 -45.02 -2.49
CA ALA A 52 -26.84 -45.24 -2.86
C ALA A 52 -26.65 -45.44 -4.37
N SER A 53 -27.64 -45.23 -5.21
CA SER A 53 -27.67 -45.66 -6.62
C SER A 53 -26.72 -44.94 -7.59
N TYR A 54 -26.03 -43.88 -7.12
CA TYR A 54 -25.10 -43.08 -7.95
C TYR A 54 -23.79 -42.68 -7.26
N ILE A 55 -23.54 -43.20 -6.05
CA ILE A 55 -22.32 -42.82 -5.31
C ILE A 55 -21.06 -43.47 -5.90
N ASP A 56 -21.21 -44.58 -6.64
CA ASP A 56 -20.17 -45.24 -7.41
C ASP A 56 -19.52 -44.32 -8.46
N ALA A 57 -20.30 -43.39 -9.00
CA ALA A 57 -19.79 -42.39 -9.94
C ALA A 57 -18.67 -41.49 -9.36
N TYR A 58 -18.57 -41.38 -8.04
CA TYR A 58 -17.55 -40.58 -7.33
C TYR A 58 -16.30 -41.34 -6.95
N PHE A 59 -16.24 -42.67 -7.20
CA PHE A 59 -15.08 -43.49 -6.88
C PHE A 59 -14.32 -43.89 -8.17
N GLU A 60 -12.99 -43.94 -8.08
CA GLU A 60 -12.11 -44.34 -9.19
C GLU A 60 -12.08 -45.88 -9.37
N LEU A 61 -13.10 -46.60 -9.07
CA LEU A 61 -13.20 -48.04 -9.22
C LEU A 61 -14.26 -48.34 -10.27
N GLU A 62 -13.87 -49.14 -11.28
CA GLU A 62 -14.78 -49.60 -12.32
C GLU A 62 -15.48 -50.90 -11.85
N ASP A 63 -16.73 -51.10 -12.26
CA ASP A 63 -17.53 -52.30 -12.03
C ASP A 63 -17.75 -52.68 -10.55
N LEU A 64 -17.93 -51.66 -9.67
CA LEU A 64 -18.27 -51.89 -8.27
C LEU A 64 -19.65 -52.57 -8.15
N THR A 65 -19.70 -53.64 -7.39
CA THR A 65 -20.99 -54.23 -6.98
C THR A 65 -21.70 -53.31 -5.99
N ALA A 66 -23.03 -53.36 -5.92
CA ALA A 66 -23.79 -52.55 -4.95
C ALA A 66 -23.33 -52.76 -3.50
N GLN A 67 -22.79 -53.94 -3.19
CA GLN A 67 -22.30 -54.25 -1.85
C GLN A 67 -20.94 -53.58 -1.57
N GLU A 68 -20.02 -53.54 -2.56
CA GLU A 68 -18.72 -52.86 -2.49
C GLU A 68 -18.92 -51.34 -2.43
N THR A 69 -19.84 -50.80 -3.22
CA THR A 69 -20.19 -49.38 -3.17
C THR A 69 -20.71 -48.97 -1.78
N ALA A 70 -21.62 -49.76 -1.21
CA ALA A 70 -22.10 -49.52 0.16
C ALA A 70 -21.00 -49.62 1.22
N TYR A 71 -20.06 -50.55 1.04
CA TYR A 71 -18.88 -50.70 1.91
C TYR A 71 -17.99 -49.45 1.85
N PHE A 72 -17.55 -49.00 0.67
CA PHE A 72 -16.70 -47.83 0.53
C PHE A 72 -17.39 -46.55 1.02
N LYS A 73 -18.71 -46.40 0.75
CA LYS A 73 -19.50 -45.31 1.31
C LYS A 73 -19.42 -45.29 2.83
N SER A 74 -19.74 -46.41 3.49
CA SER A 74 -19.76 -46.48 4.95
C SER A 74 -18.36 -46.35 5.55
N ALA A 75 -17.33 -46.92 4.93
CA ALA A 75 -15.95 -46.83 5.38
C ALA A 75 -15.42 -45.37 5.30
N LEU A 76 -15.65 -44.70 4.16
CA LEU A 76 -15.25 -43.31 3.98
C LEU A 76 -15.99 -42.38 4.96
N GLN A 77 -17.30 -42.59 5.11
CA GLN A 77 -18.11 -41.81 6.06
C GLN A 77 -17.63 -42.02 7.50
N SER A 78 -17.41 -43.27 7.91
CA SER A 78 -16.93 -43.57 9.26
C SER A 78 -15.54 -43.00 9.52
N ALA A 79 -14.63 -43.06 8.56
CA ALA A 79 -13.30 -42.46 8.66
C ALA A 79 -13.32 -40.94 8.79
N LEU A 80 -14.26 -40.28 8.10
CA LEU A 80 -14.47 -38.83 8.19
C LEU A 80 -15.17 -38.42 9.51
N ASP A 81 -16.15 -39.21 9.96
CA ASP A 81 -16.88 -38.97 11.21
C ASP A 81 -16.01 -39.25 12.44
N ALA A 82 -15.03 -40.15 12.35
CA ALA A 82 -14.07 -40.48 13.41
C ALA A 82 -12.99 -39.41 13.67
N GLY A 83 -13.07 -38.27 13.04
CA GLY A 83 -12.12 -37.17 13.20
C GLY A 83 -11.37 -36.79 11.92
N GLY A 84 -11.73 -37.40 10.78
CA GLY A 84 -11.23 -36.96 9.48
C GLY A 84 -11.67 -35.53 9.18
N SER A 85 -10.87 -34.80 8.40
CA SER A 85 -11.17 -33.45 7.97
C SER A 85 -11.26 -33.38 6.45
N LEU A 86 -12.23 -32.62 5.94
CA LEU A 86 -12.24 -32.17 4.54
C LEU A 86 -11.80 -30.71 4.51
N ALA A 87 -11.03 -30.38 3.49
CA ALA A 87 -10.64 -29.00 3.25
C ALA A 87 -11.88 -28.11 3.22
N PRO A 88 -11.82 -26.92 3.82
CA PRO A 88 -12.92 -25.97 3.76
C PRO A 88 -13.37 -25.73 2.34
N PHE A 89 -14.66 -25.57 2.14
CA PHE A 89 -15.25 -25.31 0.82
C PHE A 89 -14.52 -24.22 0.03
N GLN A 90 -13.98 -23.20 0.72
CA GLN A 90 -13.24 -22.08 0.15
C GLN A 90 -11.83 -22.46 -0.33
N GLU A 91 -11.22 -23.48 0.24
CA GLU A 91 -9.87 -23.94 -0.09
C GLU A 91 -9.88 -24.93 -1.26
N LEU A 92 -11.01 -25.56 -1.56
CA LEU A 92 -11.17 -26.47 -2.70
C LEU A 92 -11.15 -25.68 -4.02
N SER A 93 -10.40 -26.18 -4.99
CA SER A 93 -10.26 -25.53 -6.31
C SER A 93 -11.58 -25.48 -7.08
N THR A 94 -11.84 -24.33 -7.72
CA THR A 94 -12.95 -24.13 -8.67
C THR A 94 -12.53 -24.35 -10.11
N LEU A 95 -11.25 -24.58 -10.36
CA LEU A 95 -10.72 -24.82 -11.69
C LEU A 95 -10.93 -26.29 -12.07
N GLU A 96 -11.25 -26.55 -13.33
CA GLU A 96 -11.35 -27.93 -13.84
C GLU A 96 -10.02 -28.67 -13.73
N THR A 97 -8.90 -27.94 -13.81
CA THR A 97 -7.53 -28.48 -13.69
C THR A 97 -7.13 -28.76 -12.25
N GLY A 98 -7.94 -28.40 -11.25
CA GLY A 98 -7.56 -28.50 -9.83
C GLY A 98 -6.57 -27.43 -9.37
N SER A 99 -5.93 -27.65 -8.22
CA SER A 99 -4.88 -26.79 -7.68
C SER A 99 -3.53 -27.20 -8.23
N LEU A 100 -2.84 -26.29 -8.92
CA LEU A 100 -1.48 -26.52 -9.47
C LEU A 100 -0.38 -26.13 -8.46
N SER A 101 -0.74 -25.69 -7.25
CA SER A 101 0.19 -25.14 -6.25
C SER A 101 0.37 -26.04 -5.00
N ASP A 102 -0.29 -27.18 -4.94
CA ASP A 102 -0.24 -28.12 -3.77
C ASP A 102 0.95 -29.09 -3.80
N GLY A 103 1.76 -29.06 -4.86
CA GLY A 103 2.94 -29.91 -5.03
C GLY A 103 2.65 -31.36 -5.39
N LEU A 104 1.39 -31.66 -5.77
CA LEU A 104 0.97 -32.98 -6.27
C LEU A 104 1.05 -33.03 -7.81
N ASP A 105 0.84 -34.24 -8.37
CA ASP A 105 0.65 -34.39 -9.81
C ASP A 105 -0.57 -33.58 -10.25
N PRO A 106 -0.56 -32.92 -11.42
CA PRO A 106 -1.69 -32.14 -11.92
C PRO A 106 -3.03 -32.89 -12.04
N SER A 107 -2.98 -34.20 -12.03
CA SER A 107 -4.17 -35.07 -12.00
C SER A 107 -4.68 -35.40 -10.60
N LEU A 108 -3.96 -35.02 -9.55
CA LEU A 108 -4.28 -35.31 -8.15
C LEU A 108 -4.52 -34.02 -7.36
N GLU A 109 -5.46 -34.03 -6.42
CA GLU A 109 -5.67 -32.95 -5.46
C GLU A 109 -5.99 -33.54 -4.08
N ALA A 110 -5.39 -32.95 -3.03
CA ALA A 110 -5.68 -33.33 -1.66
C ALA A 110 -6.88 -32.53 -1.15
N VAL A 111 -7.97 -33.24 -0.82
CA VAL A 111 -9.23 -32.60 -0.36
C VAL A 111 -9.50 -32.78 1.12
N GLY A 112 -8.57 -33.42 1.86
CA GLY A 112 -8.73 -33.61 3.30
C GLY A 112 -7.72 -34.58 3.86
N THR A 113 -7.93 -34.95 5.15
CA THR A 113 -7.15 -35.96 5.86
C THR A 113 -8.07 -36.94 6.57
N LEU A 114 -7.64 -38.19 6.71
CA LEU A 114 -8.35 -39.18 7.53
C LEU A 114 -8.14 -38.91 9.03
N ALA A 115 -8.82 -39.66 9.86
CA ALA A 115 -8.80 -39.51 11.32
C ALA A 115 -7.41 -39.62 11.98
N ASP A 116 -6.44 -40.25 11.33
CA ASP A 116 -5.04 -40.31 11.77
C ASP A 116 -4.27 -38.98 11.61
N GLY A 117 -4.82 -38.01 10.89
CA GLY A 117 -4.20 -36.70 10.62
C GLY A 117 -3.03 -36.75 9.65
N GLU A 118 -2.55 -37.91 9.23
CA GLU A 118 -1.39 -38.10 8.35
C GLU A 118 -1.81 -38.56 6.95
N THR A 119 -2.83 -39.41 6.83
CA THR A 119 -3.30 -39.93 5.53
C THR A 119 -4.17 -38.91 4.82
N ARG A 120 -3.71 -38.46 3.65
CA ARG A 120 -4.45 -37.48 2.83
C ARG A 120 -5.59 -38.15 2.07
N ILE A 121 -6.72 -37.48 1.96
CA ILE A 121 -7.81 -37.86 1.05
C ILE A 121 -7.50 -37.23 -0.28
N LEU A 122 -7.15 -38.08 -1.25
CA LEU A 122 -6.81 -37.67 -2.61
C LEU A 122 -7.99 -37.90 -3.55
N ILE A 123 -8.23 -36.94 -4.42
CA ILE A 123 -9.09 -37.09 -5.56
C ILE A 123 -8.23 -37.06 -6.83
N ILE A 124 -8.68 -37.78 -7.87
CA ILE A 124 -7.99 -37.90 -9.13
C ILE A 124 -8.87 -37.44 -10.28
N ARG A 125 -8.26 -36.76 -11.23
CA ARG A 125 -8.91 -36.37 -12.49
C ARG A 125 -8.70 -37.48 -13.53
N SER A 126 -9.73 -38.23 -13.80
CA SER A 126 -9.70 -39.37 -14.74
C SER A 126 -10.82 -39.29 -15.76
N ALA A 127 -10.64 -39.95 -16.91
CA ALA A 127 -11.68 -40.06 -17.92
C ALA A 127 -12.83 -40.95 -17.40
N ASP A 128 -14.07 -40.52 -17.59
CA ASP A 128 -15.23 -41.38 -17.33
C ASP A 128 -15.53 -42.30 -18.55
N GLY A 129 -16.55 -43.17 -18.42
CA GLY A 129 -16.95 -44.08 -19.49
C GLY A 129 -17.41 -43.39 -20.79
N GLN A 130 -17.58 -42.06 -20.80
CA GLN A 130 -17.92 -41.23 -21.95
C GLN A 130 -16.71 -40.47 -22.51
N GLY A 131 -15.56 -40.55 -21.84
CA GLY A 131 -14.32 -39.89 -22.23
C GLY A 131 -14.14 -38.48 -21.66
N ASP A 132 -15.08 -38.01 -20.82
CA ASP A 132 -14.99 -36.73 -20.16
C ASP A 132 -14.06 -36.81 -18.92
N LEU A 133 -13.19 -35.80 -18.74
CA LEU A 133 -12.31 -35.73 -17.58
C LEU A 133 -13.08 -35.24 -16.36
N VAL A 134 -13.20 -36.09 -15.35
CA VAL A 134 -13.94 -35.83 -14.11
C VAL A 134 -13.12 -36.16 -12.88
N TRP A 135 -13.43 -35.49 -11.78
CA TRP A 135 -12.80 -35.74 -10.49
C TRP A 135 -13.50 -36.86 -9.72
N ARG A 136 -12.72 -37.80 -9.15
CA ARG A 136 -13.20 -38.94 -8.36
C ARG A 136 -12.28 -39.17 -7.16
N VAL A 137 -12.78 -39.78 -6.11
CA VAL A 137 -11.94 -40.25 -4.99
C VAL A 137 -10.95 -41.29 -5.51
N SER A 138 -9.65 -41.07 -5.30
CA SER A 138 -8.62 -41.92 -5.84
C SER A 138 -8.68 -43.34 -5.26
N ARG A 139 -8.26 -44.33 -6.06
CA ARG A 139 -8.11 -45.71 -5.63
C ARG A 139 -7.19 -45.84 -4.40
N GLU A 140 -6.14 -45.02 -4.35
CA GLU A 140 -5.20 -44.99 -3.22
C GLU A 140 -5.92 -44.64 -1.92
N THR A 141 -6.76 -43.60 -1.91
CA THR A 141 -7.58 -43.25 -0.75
C THR A 141 -8.52 -44.37 -0.35
N LEU A 142 -9.21 -44.99 -1.32
CA LEU A 142 -10.18 -46.05 -1.05
C LEU A 142 -9.52 -47.31 -0.48
N THR A 143 -8.32 -47.68 -0.91
CA THR A 143 -7.58 -48.86 -0.41
C THR A 143 -6.95 -48.61 0.94
N ASN A 144 -6.63 -47.37 1.27
CA ASN A 144 -6.03 -46.98 2.55
C ASN A 144 -7.09 -46.61 3.61
N LEU A 145 -8.38 -46.74 3.30
CA LEU A 145 -9.42 -46.53 4.30
C LEU A 145 -9.21 -47.55 5.45
N PRO A 146 -9.02 -47.10 6.69
CA PRO A 146 -8.91 -48.01 7.81
C PRO A 146 -10.22 -48.79 7.99
N VAL A 147 -10.12 -50.08 8.25
CA VAL A 147 -11.29 -50.87 8.71
C VAL A 147 -11.59 -50.37 10.12
N TYR A 148 -12.37 -49.33 10.21
CA TYR A 148 -12.73 -48.69 11.47
C TYR A 148 -13.79 -49.56 12.16
N THR A 149 -13.36 -50.36 13.12
CA THR A 149 -14.24 -50.88 14.16
C THR A 149 -14.34 -49.79 15.21
N PRO A 150 -15.53 -49.26 15.52
CA PRO A 150 -15.67 -48.26 16.57
C PRO A 150 -15.21 -48.85 17.89
N GLU A 151 -13.99 -48.52 18.30
CA GLU A 151 -13.50 -48.84 19.62
C GLU A 151 -14.27 -47.97 20.61
N LYS A 152 -14.97 -48.62 21.51
CA LYS A 152 -15.83 -47.99 22.50
C LYS A 152 -14.98 -47.10 23.39
N SER A 153 -14.99 -45.79 23.17
CA SER A 153 -14.24 -44.82 23.95
C SER A 153 -14.53 -44.95 25.42
N GLU A 154 -13.47 -44.94 26.20
CA GLU A 154 -13.49 -44.97 27.67
C GLU A 154 -14.11 -43.66 28.19
N GLU A 155 -15.05 -43.81 29.11
CA GLU A 155 -15.75 -42.82 29.94
C GLU A 155 -16.32 -41.58 29.23
N PRO A 156 -17.65 -41.49 29.10
CA PRO A 156 -18.30 -40.33 28.46
C PRO A 156 -18.08 -39.07 29.30
N THR A 157 -17.59 -38.02 28.64
CA THR A 157 -17.47 -36.69 29.21
C THR A 157 -18.88 -36.20 29.62
N SER A 158 -18.99 -35.35 30.63
CA SER A 158 -20.27 -34.81 31.13
C SER A 158 -21.16 -34.18 30.04
N LEU A 159 -20.56 -33.77 28.93
CA LEU A 159 -21.25 -33.26 27.72
C LEU A 159 -21.86 -34.41 26.91
N GLU A 160 -21.19 -35.58 26.82
CA GLU A 160 -21.63 -36.79 26.12
C GLU A 160 -22.80 -37.45 26.86
N VAL A 161 -22.81 -37.39 28.18
CA VAL A 161 -23.94 -37.87 28.98
C VAL A 161 -25.20 -37.02 28.75
N ALA A 162 -25.05 -35.67 28.64
CA ALA A 162 -26.15 -34.78 28.38
C ALA A 162 -26.65 -34.89 26.93
N THR A 163 -25.76 -35.17 25.96
CA THR A 163 -26.14 -35.36 24.56
C THR A 163 -26.62 -36.77 24.26
N GLY A 164 -26.13 -37.79 24.98
CA GLY A 164 -26.59 -39.18 24.85
C GLY A 164 -28.08 -39.38 25.18
N LEU A 165 -28.59 -38.68 26.20
CA LEU A 165 -30.02 -38.70 26.56
C LEU A 165 -30.93 -38.11 25.47
N VAL A 166 -30.43 -37.19 24.64
CA VAL A 166 -31.18 -36.60 23.54
C VAL A 166 -31.03 -37.42 22.25
N LYS A 167 -29.90 -38.15 22.11
CA LYS A 167 -29.59 -38.94 20.92
C LYS A 167 -30.49 -40.16 20.75
N ASP A 168 -30.91 -40.80 21.85
CA ASP A 168 -31.74 -42.02 21.80
C ASP A 168 -33.21 -41.79 21.40
N GLU A 169 -33.81 -40.64 21.74
CA GLU A 169 -35.19 -40.35 21.37
C GLU A 169 -35.36 -39.69 19.98
N ALA A 170 -34.31 -39.06 19.43
CA ALA A 170 -34.37 -38.34 18.16
C ALA A 170 -33.72 -39.08 16.97
N SER A 171 -33.30 -40.33 17.15
CA SER A 171 -32.51 -41.08 16.14
C SER A 171 -33.26 -41.45 14.86
N ASP A 172 -34.60 -41.45 14.89
CA ASP A 172 -35.42 -41.87 13.74
C ASP A 172 -35.74 -40.75 12.74
N LEU A 173 -35.60 -39.47 13.15
CA LEU A 173 -35.88 -38.33 12.29
C LEU A 173 -34.58 -37.80 11.69
N ARG A 174 -34.45 -37.83 10.36
CA ARG A 174 -33.31 -37.29 9.62
C ARG A 174 -33.69 -35.97 8.95
N LEU A 175 -32.85 -34.95 9.11
CA LEU A 175 -32.97 -33.68 8.40
C LEU A 175 -31.70 -33.51 7.53
N ALA A 176 -31.87 -33.37 6.22
CA ALA A 176 -30.77 -33.32 5.25
C ALA A 176 -29.79 -34.50 5.36
N GLY A 177 -30.34 -35.73 5.62
CA GLY A 177 -29.54 -36.94 5.75
C GLY A 177 -28.80 -37.14 7.08
N VAL A 178 -28.87 -36.16 8.00
CA VAL A 178 -28.25 -36.18 9.33
C VAL A 178 -29.29 -36.39 10.41
N PRO A 179 -29.08 -37.28 11.39
CA PRO A 179 -29.95 -37.47 12.52
C PRO A 179 -30.19 -36.18 13.30
N LEU A 180 -31.42 -35.96 13.79
CA LEU A 180 -31.77 -34.77 14.58
C LEU A 180 -30.91 -34.61 15.83
N GLY A 181 -30.46 -35.69 16.44
CA GLY A 181 -29.58 -35.68 17.59
C GLY A 181 -28.23 -34.98 17.29
N GLU A 182 -27.66 -35.22 16.11
CA GLU A 182 -26.40 -34.56 15.68
C GLU A 182 -26.57 -33.07 15.37
N TRP A 183 -27.73 -32.68 14.83
CA TRP A 183 -28.09 -31.25 14.69
C TRP A 183 -28.15 -30.54 16.04
N LEU A 184 -28.74 -31.19 17.05
CA LEU A 184 -28.80 -30.63 18.39
C LEU A 184 -27.40 -30.48 19.01
N THR A 185 -26.48 -31.47 18.83
CA THR A 185 -25.11 -31.35 19.30
C THR A 185 -24.34 -30.24 18.60
N LEU A 186 -24.47 -30.10 17.26
CA LEU A 186 -23.86 -29.01 16.49
C LEU A 186 -24.35 -27.63 16.96
N PHE A 187 -25.67 -27.46 17.12
CA PHE A 187 -26.24 -26.18 17.58
C PHE A 187 -25.91 -25.90 19.04
N ALA A 188 -25.86 -26.94 19.90
CA ALA A 188 -25.42 -26.78 21.28
C ALA A 188 -23.94 -26.34 21.35
N TYR A 189 -23.06 -26.96 20.56
CA TYR A 189 -21.67 -26.59 20.48
C TYR A 189 -21.48 -25.17 19.91
N LEU A 190 -22.19 -24.81 18.84
CA LEU A 190 -22.20 -23.45 18.29
C LEU A 190 -22.72 -22.45 19.34
N GLY A 191 -23.79 -22.77 20.04
CA GLY A 191 -24.33 -21.96 21.13
C GLY A 191 -23.34 -21.79 22.28
N LEU A 192 -22.61 -22.86 22.64
CA LEU A 192 -21.58 -22.84 23.68
C LEU A 192 -20.41 -21.91 23.29
N THR A 193 -19.89 -22.03 22.06
CA THR A 193 -18.79 -21.17 21.57
C THR A 193 -19.21 -19.72 21.48
N LEU A 194 -20.40 -19.44 20.95
CA LEU A 194 -20.96 -18.08 20.90
C LEU A 194 -21.22 -17.52 22.31
N GLY A 195 -21.76 -18.35 23.21
CA GLY A 195 -22.00 -17.97 24.60
C GLY A 195 -20.71 -17.69 25.37
N ALA A 196 -19.71 -18.56 25.24
CA ALA A 196 -18.41 -18.38 25.88
C ALA A 196 -17.69 -17.12 25.39
N MET A 197 -17.66 -16.90 24.06
CA MET A 197 -17.04 -15.69 23.49
C MET A 197 -17.86 -14.44 23.80
N GLY A 198 -19.19 -14.52 23.80
CA GLY A 198 -20.07 -13.42 24.21
C GLY A 198 -19.89 -13.06 25.70
N ALA A 199 -19.80 -14.06 26.57
CA ALA A 199 -19.55 -13.86 28.00
C ALA A 199 -18.14 -13.26 28.26
N SER A 200 -17.11 -13.74 27.55
CA SER A 200 -15.77 -13.17 27.65
C SER A 200 -15.73 -11.71 27.16
N ALA A 201 -16.38 -11.43 26.04
CA ALA A 201 -16.52 -10.06 25.53
C ALA A 201 -17.27 -9.16 26.53
N TRP A 202 -18.37 -9.63 27.10
CA TRP A 202 -19.12 -8.90 28.13
C TRP A 202 -18.26 -8.64 29.38
N LEU A 203 -17.50 -9.67 29.84
CA LEU A 203 -16.62 -9.53 30.98
C LEU A 203 -15.50 -8.50 30.72
N ILE A 204 -14.86 -8.57 29.54
CA ILE A 204 -13.82 -7.58 29.16
C ILE A 204 -14.40 -6.18 29.15
N LEU A 205 -15.56 -5.97 28.55
CA LEU A 205 -16.25 -4.68 28.50
C LEU A 205 -16.67 -4.19 29.90
N TRP A 206 -17.08 -5.11 30.77
CA TRP A 206 -17.42 -4.81 32.16
C TRP A 206 -16.19 -4.35 32.94
N VAL A 207 -15.04 -5.04 32.81
CA VAL A 207 -13.76 -4.64 33.42
C VAL A 207 -13.30 -3.29 32.86
N LEU A 208 -13.34 -3.10 31.55
CA LEU A 208 -12.99 -1.82 30.92
C LEU A 208 -13.89 -0.67 31.42
N ARG A 209 -15.16 -0.95 31.69
CA ARG A 209 -16.09 0.02 32.26
C ARG A 209 -15.77 0.40 33.71
N LEU A 210 -15.14 -0.50 34.47
CA LEU A 210 -14.68 -0.21 35.84
C LEU A 210 -13.43 0.71 35.84
N ILE A 211 -12.57 0.56 34.81
CA ILE A 211 -11.31 1.29 34.69
C ILE A 211 -11.54 2.65 34.00
N PHE A 212 -12.38 2.68 32.96
CA PHE A 212 -12.59 3.86 32.13
C PHE A 212 -14.05 4.34 32.21
N ALA A 213 -14.25 5.67 32.33
CA ALA A 213 -15.58 6.26 32.22
C ALA A 213 -16.21 5.95 30.84
N ARG A 214 -17.55 5.82 30.78
CA ARG A 214 -18.29 5.50 29.53
C ARG A 214 -18.02 6.49 28.38
N GLU A 215 -17.69 7.72 28.71
CA GLU A 215 -17.39 8.80 27.76
C GLU A 215 -15.95 8.75 27.25
N HIS A 216 -15.09 7.95 27.89
CA HIS A 216 -13.69 7.86 27.51
C HIS A 216 -13.53 7.22 26.13
N VAL A 217 -12.69 7.81 25.27
CA VAL A 217 -12.46 7.38 23.89
C VAL A 217 -12.05 5.91 23.83
N ILE A 218 -11.21 5.45 24.75
CA ILE A 218 -10.75 4.05 24.83
C ILE A 218 -11.94 3.10 25.05
N TYR A 219 -12.82 3.39 26.02
CA TYR A 219 -13.99 2.54 26.26
C TYR A 219 -14.91 2.47 25.03
N ARG A 220 -15.19 3.60 24.40
CA ARG A 220 -16.02 3.66 23.17
C ARG A 220 -15.43 2.85 22.02
N PHE A 221 -14.10 2.90 21.86
CA PHE A 221 -13.36 2.14 20.85
C PHE A 221 -13.50 0.64 21.07
N PHE A 222 -13.19 0.14 22.27
CA PHE A 222 -13.28 -1.27 22.62
C PHE A 222 -14.73 -1.79 22.63
N ASN A 223 -15.68 -1.01 23.13
CA ASN A 223 -17.10 -1.36 23.12
C ASN A 223 -17.67 -1.52 21.70
N ALA A 224 -17.11 -0.80 20.72
CA ALA A 224 -17.49 -0.93 19.33
C ALA A 224 -16.84 -2.15 18.64
N GLY A 225 -15.59 -2.49 18.98
CA GLY A 225 -14.80 -3.53 18.30
C GLY A 225 -14.91 -4.92 18.90
N ILE A 226 -15.06 -5.05 20.23
CA ILE A 226 -15.08 -6.35 20.91
C ILE A 226 -16.23 -7.27 20.47
N PRO A 227 -17.50 -6.82 20.31
CA PRO A 227 -18.57 -7.71 19.91
C PRO A 227 -18.36 -8.40 18.55
N PRO A 228 -18.02 -7.71 17.44
CA PRO A 228 -17.76 -8.39 16.18
C PRO A 228 -16.50 -9.27 16.23
N LEU A 229 -15.50 -8.88 17.02
CA LEU A 229 -14.29 -9.67 17.22
C LEU A 229 -14.59 -10.98 17.97
N ALA A 230 -15.44 -10.92 19.01
CA ALA A 230 -15.90 -12.10 19.73
C ALA A 230 -16.66 -13.08 18.82
N LEU A 231 -17.47 -12.56 17.88
CA LEU A 231 -18.15 -13.38 16.88
C LEU A 231 -17.14 -14.10 15.96
N LEU A 232 -16.11 -13.40 15.47
CA LEU A 232 -15.05 -14.00 14.67
C LEU A 232 -14.30 -15.10 15.42
N PHE A 233 -13.95 -14.85 16.68
CA PHE A 233 -13.30 -15.85 17.53
C PHE A 233 -14.22 -17.05 17.83
N ALA A 234 -15.53 -16.81 18.02
CA ALA A 234 -16.48 -17.90 18.21
C ALA A 234 -16.57 -18.80 16.96
N ILE A 235 -16.58 -18.22 15.76
CA ILE A 235 -16.57 -18.97 14.49
C ILE A 235 -15.27 -19.77 14.37
N GLY A 236 -14.11 -19.16 14.67
CA GLY A 236 -12.82 -19.84 14.65
C GLY A 236 -12.73 -20.99 15.64
N LEU A 237 -13.20 -20.78 16.88
CA LEU A 237 -13.22 -21.80 17.93
C LEU A 237 -14.19 -22.94 17.56
N PHE A 238 -15.36 -22.62 17.00
CA PHE A 238 -16.29 -23.63 16.49
C PHE A 238 -15.63 -24.48 15.41
N ARG A 239 -14.92 -23.86 14.44
CA ARG A 239 -14.22 -24.56 13.37
C ARG A 239 -13.20 -25.55 13.96
N LEU A 240 -12.30 -25.07 14.83
CA LEU A 240 -11.25 -25.89 15.44
C LEU A 240 -11.81 -27.03 16.28
N GLY A 241 -12.82 -26.76 17.10
CA GLY A 241 -13.38 -27.78 17.99
C GLY A 241 -14.35 -28.74 17.30
N SER A 242 -14.96 -28.33 16.19
CA SER A 242 -15.83 -29.24 15.42
C SER A 242 -15.05 -30.35 14.69
N GLU A 243 -13.73 -30.24 14.56
CA GLU A 243 -12.85 -31.27 14.01
C GLU A 243 -12.57 -32.39 15.02
N THR A 244 -12.60 -32.07 16.30
CA THR A 244 -12.34 -33.03 17.40
C THR A 244 -13.59 -33.69 17.97
N ALA A 245 -14.79 -33.18 17.59
CA ALA A 245 -16.05 -33.75 18.05
C ALA A 245 -16.50 -34.87 17.10
N GLU A 246 -17.00 -35.98 17.64
CA GLU A 246 -17.59 -37.10 16.90
C GLU A 246 -18.97 -36.69 16.30
N ILE A 247 -18.96 -35.79 15.33
CA ILE A 247 -20.15 -35.26 14.68
C ILE A 247 -20.08 -35.60 13.19
N SER A 248 -21.20 -35.96 12.57
CA SER A 248 -21.29 -36.24 11.16
C SER A 248 -20.65 -35.17 10.31
N ILE A 249 -19.74 -35.57 9.42
CA ILE A 249 -19.04 -34.68 8.47
C ILE A 249 -20.02 -33.87 7.63
N VAL A 250 -21.17 -34.43 7.25
CA VAL A 250 -22.20 -33.79 6.44
C VAL A 250 -22.82 -32.59 7.18
N GLY A 251 -23.24 -32.80 8.45
CA GLY A 251 -23.80 -31.73 9.27
C GLY A 251 -22.78 -30.63 9.56
N ARG A 252 -21.55 -31.03 9.90
CA ARG A 252 -20.43 -30.12 10.15
C ARG A 252 -20.12 -29.24 8.94
N GLN A 253 -19.97 -29.80 7.75
CA GLN A 253 -19.69 -29.05 6.53
C GLN A 253 -20.83 -28.08 6.14
N LEU A 254 -22.09 -28.48 6.35
CA LEU A 254 -23.22 -27.60 6.10
C LEU A 254 -23.19 -26.38 7.01
N VAL A 255 -22.93 -26.56 8.31
CA VAL A 255 -22.83 -25.44 9.26
C VAL A 255 -21.61 -24.57 8.93
N LEU A 256 -20.44 -25.14 8.63
CA LEU A 256 -19.24 -24.40 8.24
C LEU A 256 -19.44 -23.58 6.97
N ARG A 257 -20.20 -24.08 6.00
CA ARG A 257 -20.57 -23.33 4.79
C ARG A 257 -21.36 -22.05 5.13
N TYR A 258 -22.36 -22.13 6.00
CA TYR A 258 -23.11 -20.93 6.42
C TYR A 258 -22.27 -20.00 7.30
N LEU A 259 -21.44 -20.55 8.19
CA LEU A 259 -20.49 -19.74 8.96
C LEU A 259 -19.46 -19.04 8.07
N GLY A 260 -19.09 -19.65 6.94
CA GLY A 260 -18.27 -19.04 5.91
C GLY A 260 -18.87 -17.75 5.31
N VAL A 261 -20.20 -17.63 5.26
CA VAL A 261 -20.90 -16.39 4.86
C VAL A 261 -20.94 -15.39 6.03
N VAL A 262 -21.12 -15.87 7.27
CA VAL A 262 -21.20 -15.01 8.46
C VAL A 262 -19.84 -14.38 8.79
N ALA A 263 -18.74 -15.10 8.58
CA ALA A 263 -17.39 -14.62 8.91
C ALA A 263 -16.97 -13.34 8.15
N PRO A 264 -17.15 -13.21 6.81
CA PRO A 264 -16.89 -11.96 6.10
C PRO A 264 -17.77 -10.79 6.56
N VAL A 265 -19.04 -11.07 6.91
CA VAL A 265 -19.96 -10.05 7.46
C VAL A 265 -19.45 -9.56 8.82
N ALA A 266 -19.04 -10.48 9.70
CA ALA A 266 -18.48 -10.14 11.01
C ALA A 266 -17.17 -9.37 10.88
N LEU A 267 -16.31 -9.75 9.93
CA LEU A 267 -15.06 -9.04 9.62
C LEU A 267 -15.35 -7.62 9.11
N ALA A 268 -16.27 -7.48 8.17
CA ALA A 268 -16.68 -6.17 7.66
C ALA A 268 -17.29 -5.28 8.76
N TRP A 269 -18.08 -5.88 9.66
CA TRP A 269 -18.60 -5.17 10.82
C TRP A 269 -17.47 -4.71 11.74
N PHE A 270 -16.51 -5.59 12.05
CA PHE A 270 -15.32 -5.26 12.86
C PHE A 270 -14.52 -4.12 12.24
N LEU A 271 -14.15 -4.23 10.95
CA LEU A 271 -13.39 -3.21 10.24
C LEU A 271 -14.14 -1.87 10.16
N SER A 272 -15.47 -1.91 9.92
CA SER A 272 -16.30 -0.70 9.93
C SER A 272 -16.31 0.00 11.29
N ARG A 273 -16.34 -0.77 12.38
CA ARG A 273 -16.25 -0.22 13.76
C ARG A 273 -14.87 0.33 14.07
N LEU A 274 -13.82 -0.33 13.59
CA LEU A 274 -12.45 0.15 13.72
C LEU A 274 -12.27 1.51 13.01
N ILE A 275 -12.76 1.61 11.76
CA ILE A 275 -12.78 2.86 10.99
C ILE A 275 -13.54 3.97 11.76
N ASP A 276 -14.70 3.66 12.34
CA ASP A 276 -15.47 4.61 13.15
C ASP A 276 -14.72 5.08 14.38
N GLY A 277 -14.08 4.15 15.08
CA GLY A 277 -13.30 4.45 16.28
C GLY A 277 -12.11 5.36 15.99
N VAL A 278 -11.31 5.03 14.97
CA VAL A 278 -10.16 5.84 14.53
C VAL A 278 -10.61 7.21 14.04
N SER A 279 -11.66 7.28 13.22
CA SER A 279 -12.20 8.55 12.72
C SER A 279 -12.69 9.44 13.85
N GLY A 280 -13.39 8.87 14.84
CA GLY A 280 -13.88 9.62 16.01
C GLY A 280 -12.74 10.14 16.89
N TRP A 281 -11.66 9.37 17.05
CA TRP A 281 -10.48 9.81 17.78
C TRP A 281 -9.76 10.98 17.07
N LEU A 282 -9.61 10.89 15.73
CA LEU A 282 -9.00 11.93 14.91
C LEU A 282 -9.82 13.22 14.95
N THR A 283 -11.15 13.13 14.78
CA THR A 283 -12.04 14.31 14.81
C THR A 283 -12.04 14.98 16.16
N GLY A 284 -12.09 14.24 17.26
CA GLY A 284 -12.04 14.80 18.62
C GLY A 284 -10.73 15.56 18.91
N ARG A 285 -9.60 15.13 18.36
CA ARG A 285 -8.34 15.89 18.46
C ARG A 285 -8.31 17.16 17.61
N MET A 286 -9.01 17.15 16.46
CA MET A 286 -9.05 18.30 15.53
C MET A 286 -10.00 19.40 16.00
N GLU A 287 -11.13 19.07 16.65
CA GLU A 287 -12.07 20.04 17.22
C GLU A 287 -11.43 20.93 18.27
N MET A 288 -10.49 20.39 19.07
CA MET A 288 -9.70 21.18 20.02
C MET A 288 -8.77 22.21 19.36
N ARG A 289 -8.56 22.16 18.04
CA ARG A 289 -7.68 23.06 17.26
C ARG A 289 -8.40 23.99 16.28
N SER A 290 -9.72 24.16 16.37
CA SER A 290 -10.54 25.10 15.56
C SER A 290 -10.41 24.96 14.02
N ARG A 291 -10.21 23.74 13.50
CA ARG A 291 -10.09 23.51 12.04
C ARG A 291 -11.28 22.71 11.49
N ASN A 292 -12.40 23.38 11.25
CA ASN A 292 -13.64 22.78 10.70
C ASN A 292 -13.44 22.11 9.32
N GLN A 293 -12.49 22.55 8.50
CA GLN A 293 -12.22 21.99 7.17
C GLN A 293 -11.63 20.57 7.23
N SER A 294 -10.86 20.24 8.26
CA SER A 294 -10.23 18.94 8.41
C SER A 294 -11.23 17.83 8.79
N ALA A 295 -12.30 18.16 9.49
CA ALA A 295 -13.34 17.20 9.87
C ALA A 295 -14.11 16.63 8.67
N SER A 296 -14.33 17.46 7.64
CA SER A 296 -14.98 17.01 6.39
C SER A 296 -14.13 16.00 5.62
N LEU A 297 -12.81 16.17 5.60
CA LEU A 297 -11.88 15.23 4.95
C LEU A 297 -11.88 13.87 5.66
N VAL A 298 -11.83 13.85 7.00
CA VAL A 298 -11.92 12.61 7.79
C VAL A 298 -13.23 11.88 7.53
N SER A 299 -14.35 12.63 7.43
CA SER A 299 -15.65 12.03 7.18
C SER A 299 -15.76 11.42 5.76
N LEU A 300 -15.15 12.05 4.76
CA LEU A 300 -15.07 11.52 3.40
C LEU A 300 -14.21 10.24 3.35
N THR A 301 -13.02 10.28 3.93
CA THR A 301 -12.11 9.13 3.99
C THR A 301 -12.77 7.94 4.68
N ARG A 302 -13.48 8.17 5.81
CA ARG A 302 -14.28 7.16 6.51
C ARG A 302 -15.31 6.49 5.59
N ARG A 303 -16.04 7.27 4.76
CA ARG A 303 -17.04 6.72 3.83
C ARG A 303 -16.38 5.87 2.75
N VAL A 304 -15.31 6.36 2.15
CA VAL A 304 -14.57 5.63 1.10
C VAL A 304 -14.02 4.32 1.63
N LEU A 305 -13.39 4.31 2.82
CA LEU A 305 -12.89 3.08 3.45
C LEU A 305 -14.00 2.07 3.74
N LYS A 306 -15.18 2.53 4.22
CA LYS A 306 -16.32 1.63 4.45
C LYS A 306 -16.89 1.02 3.17
N ILE A 307 -16.93 1.80 2.09
CA ILE A 307 -17.32 1.28 0.76
C ILE A 307 -16.33 0.20 0.31
N GLY A 308 -15.01 0.42 0.49
CA GLY A 308 -14.00 -0.58 0.19
C GLY A 308 -14.18 -1.87 0.99
N VAL A 309 -14.38 -1.76 2.31
CA VAL A 309 -14.67 -2.91 3.19
C VAL A 309 -15.92 -3.66 2.75
N PHE A 310 -16.98 -2.93 2.39
CA PHE A 310 -18.23 -3.54 1.90
C PHE A 310 -18.03 -4.30 0.60
N ILE A 311 -17.31 -3.72 -0.37
CA ILE A 311 -17.00 -4.40 -1.64
C ILE A 311 -16.22 -5.68 -1.39
N VAL A 312 -15.17 -5.66 -0.56
CA VAL A 312 -14.38 -6.85 -0.23
C VAL A 312 -15.25 -7.91 0.45
N ALA A 313 -16.10 -7.52 1.39
CA ALA A 313 -17.01 -8.45 2.06
C ALA A 313 -17.98 -9.13 1.08
N VAL A 314 -18.51 -8.38 0.11
CA VAL A 314 -19.38 -8.94 -0.94
C VAL A 314 -18.63 -9.98 -1.78
N PHE A 315 -17.39 -9.70 -2.18
CA PHE A 315 -16.58 -10.67 -2.93
C PHE A 315 -16.30 -11.94 -2.12
N LEU A 316 -15.94 -11.81 -0.85
CA LEU A 316 -15.72 -12.97 0.03
C LEU A 316 -16.98 -13.81 0.22
N ILE A 317 -18.15 -13.17 0.30
CA ILE A 317 -19.44 -13.88 0.39
C ILE A 317 -19.74 -14.61 -0.93
N LEU A 318 -19.55 -13.95 -2.08
CA LEU A 318 -19.79 -14.56 -3.39
C LEU A 318 -18.88 -15.77 -3.61
N ASP A 319 -17.59 -15.65 -3.26
CA ASP A 319 -16.63 -16.76 -3.32
C ASP A 319 -17.07 -17.93 -2.43
N THR A 320 -17.52 -17.65 -1.19
CA THR A 320 -18.08 -18.68 -0.29
C THR A 320 -19.30 -19.37 -0.86
N LEU A 321 -20.11 -18.66 -1.64
CA LEU A 321 -21.30 -19.22 -2.31
C LEU A 321 -20.94 -20.00 -3.59
N GLY A 322 -19.64 -20.04 -3.98
CA GLY A 322 -19.15 -20.76 -5.14
C GLY A 322 -19.24 -19.97 -6.46
N VAL A 323 -19.48 -18.66 -6.38
CA VAL A 323 -19.44 -17.78 -7.56
C VAL A 323 -17.98 -17.45 -7.88
N ASP A 324 -17.55 -17.73 -9.10
CA ASP A 324 -16.21 -17.34 -9.53
C ASP A 324 -16.09 -15.81 -9.61
N VAL A 325 -15.26 -15.26 -8.73
CA VAL A 325 -15.02 -13.82 -8.62
C VAL A 325 -13.75 -13.36 -9.33
N SER A 326 -12.99 -14.27 -9.95
CA SER A 326 -11.67 -13.99 -10.56
C SER A 326 -11.74 -12.87 -11.60
N ASN A 327 -12.71 -12.92 -12.50
CA ASN A 327 -12.90 -11.89 -13.52
C ASN A 327 -13.29 -10.53 -12.93
N TRP A 328 -14.07 -10.53 -11.84
CA TRP A 328 -14.47 -9.32 -11.14
C TRP A 328 -13.28 -8.69 -10.39
N LEU A 329 -12.43 -9.54 -9.77
CA LEU A 329 -11.20 -9.09 -9.12
C LEU A 329 -10.21 -8.51 -10.13
N ALA A 330 -10.07 -9.13 -11.32
CA ALA A 330 -9.25 -8.60 -12.40
C ALA A 330 -9.75 -7.22 -12.86
N ALA A 331 -11.06 -7.07 -13.09
CA ALA A 331 -11.69 -5.80 -13.47
C ALA A 331 -11.50 -4.72 -12.37
N LEU A 332 -11.68 -5.10 -11.09
CA LEU A 332 -11.43 -4.22 -9.95
C LEU A 332 -9.96 -3.80 -9.85
N GLY A 333 -9.04 -4.72 -10.15
CA GLY A 333 -7.60 -4.46 -10.19
C GLY A 333 -7.24 -3.40 -11.25
N ILE A 334 -7.77 -3.53 -12.47
CA ILE A 334 -7.58 -2.54 -13.54
C ILE A 334 -8.20 -1.19 -13.16
N GLY A 335 -9.43 -1.19 -12.62
CA GLY A 335 -10.09 0.00 -12.12
C GLY A 335 -9.33 0.66 -10.96
N GLY A 336 -8.77 -0.15 -10.06
CA GLY A 336 -7.91 0.30 -8.95
C GLY A 336 -6.61 0.95 -9.44
N LEU A 337 -5.98 0.38 -10.49
CA LEU A 337 -4.80 0.96 -11.11
C LEU A 337 -5.12 2.32 -11.74
N ALA A 338 -6.23 2.44 -12.48
CA ALA A 338 -6.67 3.70 -13.06
C ALA A 338 -6.93 4.77 -11.97
N LEU A 339 -7.57 4.38 -10.86
CA LEU A 339 -7.79 5.26 -9.71
C LEU A 339 -6.48 5.68 -9.04
N ALA A 340 -5.53 4.74 -8.89
CA ALA A 340 -4.21 5.02 -8.30
C ALA A 340 -3.43 6.02 -9.16
N LEU A 341 -3.41 5.85 -10.49
CA LEU A 341 -2.79 6.80 -11.42
C LEU A 341 -3.48 8.19 -11.35
N GLY A 342 -4.82 8.22 -11.25
CA GLY A 342 -5.55 9.48 -11.06
C GLY A 342 -5.26 10.17 -9.72
N ALA A 343 -4.97 9.43 -8.67
CA ALA A 343 -4.64 9.94 -7.34
C ALA A 343 -3.14 10.24 -7.12
N GLN A 344 -2.27 9.83 -8.05
CA GLN A 344 -0.80 9.88 -7.92
C GLN A 344 -0.29 11.26 -7.47
N LYS A 345 -0.73 12.35 -8.13
CA LYS A 345 -0.26 13.71 -7.79
C LYS A 345 -0.71 14.17 -6.40
N THR A 346 -1.87 13.70 -5.95
CA THR A 346 -2.35 13.99 -4.59
C THR A 346 -1.50 13.28 -3.53
N ILE A 347 -1.13 12.03 -3.78
CA ILE A 347 -0.27 11.25 -2.89
C ILE A 347 1.14 11.86 -2.87
N GLU A 348 1.68 12.23 -4.03
CA GLU A 348 2.98 12.91 -4.14
C GLU A 348 3.03 14.20 -3.29
N ASN A 349 1.99 15.03 -3.37
CA ASN A 349 1.91 16.25 -2.55
C ASN A 349 1.81 15.94 -1.05
N LEU A 350 1.11 14.89 -0.67
CA LEU A 350 1.02 14.47 0.74
C LEU A 350 2.37 13.97 1.26
N VAL A 351 3.06 13.14 0.48
CA VAL A 351 4.42 12.67 0.80
C VAL A 351 5.38 13.85 0.88
N GLY A 352 5.34 14.78 -0.07
CA GLY A 352 6.14 16.01 -0.04
C GLY A 352 5.91 16.83 1.23
N THR A 353 4.66 16.91 1.71
CA THR A 353 4.35 17.57 2.98
C THR A 353 5.03 16.87 4.17
N VAL A 354 4.96 15.55 4.22
CA VAL A 354 5.59 14.76 5.28
C VAL A 354 7.11 14.98 5.26
N THR A 355 7.73 14.96 4.08
CA THR A 355 9.17 15.23 3.91
C THR A 355 9.54 16.62 4.43
N VAL A 356 8.82 17.67 4.00
CA VAL A 356 9.09 19.05 4.45
C VAL A 356 8.96 19.20 5.97
N LEU A 357 7.97 18.54 6.59
CA LEU A 357 7.74 18.61 8.04
C LEU A 357 8.75 17.81 8.86
N LEU A 358 9.24 16.67 8.33
CA LEU A 358 10.23 15.81 9.02
C LEU A 358 11.64 16.39 8.89
N ASP A 359 12.09 16.69 7.68
CA ASP A 359 13.45 17.15 7.39
C ASP A 359 13.64 18.63 7.75
N ARG A 360 12.55 19.40 7.80
CA ARG A 360 12.54 20.83 8.14
C ARG A 360 13.56 21.65 7.38
N PRO A 361 13.66 21.54 6.05
CA PRO A 361 14.54 22.37 5.26
C PRO A 361 14.22 23.85 5.43
N ILE A 362 12.94 24.15 5.64
CA ILE A 362 12.38 25.47 5.92
C ILE A 362 11.36 25.41 7.07
N GLN A 363 11.10 26.56 7.66
CA GLN A 363 10.06 26.78 8.66
C GLN A 363 9.19 27.98 8.28
N VAL A 364 8.00 28.09 8.90
CA VAL A 364 7.17 29.29 8.73
C VAL A 364 7.93 30.50 9.31
N GLY A 365 8.08 31.53 8.50
CA GLY A 365 8.86 32.73 8.80
C GLY A 365 10.22 32.77 8.11
N ASP A 366 10.76 31.66 7.62
CA ASP A 366 12.04 31.64 6.92
C ASP A 366 11.98 32.39 5.59
N PHE A 367 13.01 33.19 5.30
CA PHE A 367 13.25 33.78 4.00
C PHE A 367 14.06 32.82 3.14
N CYS A 368 13.49 32.38 2.05
CA CYS A 368 14.07 31.33 1.20
C CYS A 368 13.86 31.59 -0.28
N LYS A 369 14.67 30.93 -1.11
CA LYS A 369 14.50 30.82 -2.54
C LYS A 369 14.20 29.37 -2.90
N VAL A 370 13.09 29.14 -3.61
CA VAL A 370 12.62 27.81 -4.05
C VAL A 370 12.46 27.86 -5.56
N GLY A 371 13.43 27.30 -6.29
CA GLY A 371 13.52 27.53 -7.73
C GLY A 371 13.67 29.02 -8.02
N ASP A 372 12.71 29.61 -8.76
CA ASP A 372 12.74 31.04 -9.11
C ASP A 372 11.98 31.94 -8.12
N VAL A 373 11.33 31.36 -7.11
CA VAL A 373 10.51 32.09 -6.14
C VAL A 373 11.34 32.46 -4.93
N LEU A 374 11.51 33.78 -4.69
CA LEU A 374 12.18 34.33 -3.53
C LEU A 374 11.18 35.00 -2.60
N GLY A 375 11.17 34.64 -1.33
CA GLY A 375 10.28 35.24 -0.35
C GLY A 375 10.27 34.56 1.01
N THR A 376 9.35 35.02 1.89
CA THR A 376 9.17 34.47 3.23
C THR A 376 8.08 33.40 3.24
N VAL A 377 8.34 32.28 3.89
CA VAL A 377 7.36 31.20 4.08
C VAL A 377 6.27 31.69 5.03
N GLU A 378 5.04 31.78 4.53
CA GLU A 378 3.88 32.26 5.31
C GLU A 378 3.14 31.11 5.99
N ASP A 379 2.96 30.00 5.24
CA ASP A 379 2.22 28.84 5.74
C ASP A 379 2.67 27.57 5.01
N ILE A 380 2.75 26.46 5.76
CA ILE A 380 3.00 25.11 5.22
C ILE A 380 1.72 24.29 5.44
N GLY A 381 0.90 24.21 4.41
CA GLY A 381 -0.35 23.47 4.42
C GLY A 381 -0.17 21.97 4.11
N ILE A 382 -1.27 21.22 4.14
CA ILE A 382 -1.29 19.77 3.89
C ILE A 382 -0.91 19.43 2.43
N ARG A 383 -1.12 20.32 1.47
CA ARG A 383 -0.89 20.08 0.05
C ARG A 383 0.10 21.06 -0.58
N SER A 384 0.22 22.24 -0.03
CA SER A 384 0.99 23.33 -0.64
C SER A 384 1.58 24.24 0.43
N THR A 385 2.74 24.80 0.11
CA THR A 385 3.43 25.85 0.88
C THR A 385 3.18 27.19 0.24
N ARG A 386 2.93 28.22 1.07
CA ARG A 386 2.71 29.60 0.64
C ARG A 386 3.92 30.44 0.94
N ILE A 387 4.43 31.14 -0.07
CA ILE A 387 5.57 32.03 0.03
C ILE A 387 5.10 33.45 -0.30
N ARG A 388 5.35 34.39 0.59
CA ARG A 388 5.13 35.82 0.36
C ARG A 388 6.37 36.43 -0.26
N THR A 389 6.27 36.85 -1.51
CA THR A 389 7.39 37.46 -2.25
C THR A 389 7.70 38.87 -1.74
N LEU A 390 8.85 39.42 -2.15
CA LEU A 390 9.22 40.83 -1.88
C LEU A 390 8.20 41.83 -2.44
N GLN A 391 7.49 41.46 -3.52
CA GLN A 391 6.41 42.27 -4.09
C GLN A 391 5.09 42.16 -3.31
N ARG A 392 5.11 41.48 -2.15
CA ARG A 392 3.94 41.22 -1.27
C ARG A 392 2.87 40.32 -1.88
N THR A 393 3.14 39.69 -3.02
CA THR A 393 2.27 38.66 -3.60
C THR A 393 2.47 37.32 -2.91
N ILE A 394 1.45 36.45 -2.96
CA ILE A 394 1.53 35.09 -2.40
C ILE A 394 1.67 34.11 -3.57
N VAL A 395 2.78 33.37 -3.56
CA VAL A 395 2.99 32.23 -4.47
C VAL A 395 2.69 30.96 -3.72
N THR A 396 1.86 30.10 -4.30
CA THR A 396 1.49 28.81 -3.73
C THR A 396 2.16 27.70 -4.52
N ILE A 397 3.03 26.93 -3.87
CA ILE A 397 3.79 25.83 -4.48
C ILE A 397 3.26 24.51 -3.92
N PRO A 398 2.84 23.55 -4.78
CA PRO A 398 2.49 22.18 -4.33
C PRO A 398 3.65 21.53 -3.61
N ASN A 399 3.41 20.83 -2.49
CA ASN A 399 4.49 20.30 -1.65
C ASN A 399 5.28 19.16 -2.31
N GLY A 400 4.68 18.42 -3.23
CA GLY A 400 5.40 17.45 -4.06
C GLY A 400 6.44 18.12 -4.95
N ASP A 401 6.08 19.23 -5.59
CA ASP A 401 7.01 20.03 -6.40
C ASP A 401 8.02 20.76 -5.52
N PHE A 402 7.59 21.21 -4.34
CA PHE A 402 8.42 21.90 -3.37
C PHE A 402 9.58 21.02 -2.87
N SER A 403 9.30 19.77 -2.49
CA SER A 403 10.30 18.82 -1.98
C SER A 403 11.30 18.35 -3.05
N SER A 404 10.95 18.47 -4.32
CA SER A 404 11.83 18.08 -5.44
C SER A 404 12.70 19.22 -5.98
N ARG A 405 12.44 20.49 -5.59
CA ARG A 405 13.19 21.66 -6.02
C ARG A 405 14.36 21.95 -5.11
N GLN A 406 15.37 22.61 -5.66
CA GLN A 406 16.45 23.19 -4.86
C GLN A 406 15.88 24.28 -3.94
N ILE A 407 16.23 24.20 -2.67
CA ILE A 407 15.81 25.16 -1.63
C ILE A 407 17.06 25.82 -1.08
N GLU A 408 17.11 27.14 -1.16
CA GLU A 408 18.16 27.96 -0.56
C GLU A 408 17.55 28.74 0.61
N ASN A 409 17.95 28.41 1.84
CA ASN A 409 17.37 29.01 3.04
C ASN A 409 18.31 30.13 3.56
N TYR A 410 17.90 31.36 3.33
CA TYR A 410 18.66 32.54 3.75
C TYR A 410 18.56 32.82 5.26
N SER A 411 17.51 32.37 5.92
CA SER A 411 17.36 32.55 7.37
C SER A 411 18.26 31.62 8.20
N LYS A 412 18.82 30.58 7.57
CA LYS A 412 19.76 29.66 8.23
C LYS A 412 21.23 30.02 8.00
N ARG A 413 21.49 31.19 7.41
CA ARG A 413 22.88 31.69 7.29
C ARG A 413 23.42 31.98 8.67
N ASP A 414 24.70 31.73 8.86
CA ASP A 414 25.50 32.15 10.00
C ASP A 414 26.12 33.52 9.78
N GLN A 415 26.48 33.82 8.52
CA GLN A 415 27.15 35.06 8.10
C GLN A 415 26.65 35.50 6.73
N ILE A 416 26.84 36.77 6.40
CA ILE A 416 26.45 37.31 5.10
C ILE A 416 27.69 37.64 4.28
N PHE A 417 27.74 37.06 3.07
CA PHE A 417 28.86 37.22 2.15
C PHE A 417 28.94 38.66 1.63
N LEU A 418 30.11 39.30 1.85
CA LEU A 418 30.48 40.61 1.31
C LEU A 418 31.44 40.39 0.12
N ASN A 419 30.93 40.59 -1.08
CA ASN A 419 31.70 40.51 -2.32
C ASN A 419 31.58 41.84 -3.07
N GLU A 420 32.58 42.68 -2.94
CA GLU A 420 32.58 44.01 -3.52
C GLU A 420 33.79 44.21 -4.43
N THR A 421 33.62 45.03 -5.44
CA THR A 421 34.69 45.43 -6.36
C THR A 421 34.92 46.93 -6.28
N ILE A 422 36.13 47.35 -5.92
CA ILE A 422 36.53 48.74 -5.92
C ILE A 422 37.35 48.99 -7.18
N ASN A 423 37.01 50.03 -7.92
CA ASN A 423 37.72 50.43 -9.11
C ASN A 423 38.70 51.56 -8.78
N LEU A 424 39.97 51.28 -8.94
CA LEU A 424 41.07 52.24 -8.72
C LEU A 424 41.59 52.77 -10.05
N GLU A 425 42.24 53.95 -10.03
CA GLU A 425 42.81 54.54 -11.21
C GLU A 425 43.99 53.74 -11.77
N TYR A 426 44.18 53.78 -13.10
CA TYR A 426 45.30 53.13 -13.77
C TYR A 426 46.64 53.88 -13.57
N THR A 427 46.60 55.09 -13.04
CA THR A 427 47.76 55.95 -12.78
C THR A 427 48.63 55.48 -11.63
N LEU A 428 48.08 54.58 -10.81
CA LEU A 428 48.77 54.02 -9.62
C LEU A 428 50.00 53.20 -10.02
N SER A 429 51.11 53.46 -9.38
CA SER A 429 52.31 52.64 -9.46
C SER A 429 52.07 51.28 -8.77
N PRO A 430 52.87 50.24 -9.07
CA PRO A 430 52.75 48.94 -8.40
C PRO A 430 52.87 49.03 -6.87
N ASP A 431 53.74 49.93 -6.38
CA ASP A 431 53.92 50.12 -4.92
C ASP A 431 52.73 50.79 -4.26
N GLU A 432 52.14 51.80 -4.88
CA GLU A 432 50.91 52.44 -4.40
C GLU A 432 49.72 51.49 -4.42
N LEU A 433 49.64 50.63 -5.44
CA LEU A 433 48.61 49.59 -5.49
C LEU A 433 48.77 48.55 -4.38
N ALA A 434 50.01 48.12 -4.12
CA ALA A 434 50.31 47.21 -3.01
C ALA A 434 49.98 47.82 -1.64
N GLU A 435 50.30 49.14 -1.48
CA GLU A 435 49.94 49.88 -0.28
C GLU A 435 48.42 49.97 -0.09
N ALA A 436 47.67 50.29 -1.16
CA ALA A 436 46.20 50.34 -1.13
C ALA A 436 45.58 49.00 -0.71
N ILE A 437 46.09 47.87 -1.26
CA ILE A 437 45.64 46.50 -0.88
C ILE A 437 45.92 46.29 0.61
N GLY A 438 47.13 46.57 1.08
CA GLY A 438 47.52 46.34 2.48
C GLY A 438 46.80 47.26 3.48
N VAL A 439 46.40 48.47 3.06
CA VAL A 439 45.58 49.36 3.89
C VAL A 439 44.16 48.81 4.03
N VAL A 440 43.52 48.36 2.93
CA VAL A 440 42.19 47.81 2.99
C VAL A 440 42.16 46.48 3.74
N GLU A 441 43.17 45.62 3.60
CA GLU A 441 43.30 44.36 4.37
C GLU A 441 43.37 44.66 5.88
N ARG A 442 44.23 45.51 6.31
CA ARG A 442 44.36 45.92 7.73
C ARG A 442 43.09 46.53 8.28
N LEU A 443 42.44 47.38 7.50
CA LEU A 443 41.17 47.99 7.89
C LEU A 443 40.09 46.90 8.12
N LEU A 444 39.98 45.93 7.22
CA LEU A 444 38.98 44.85 7.35
C LEU A 444 39.30 43.93 8.54
N ASP A 445 40.62 43.71 8.84
CA ASP A 445 41.03 42.91 9.97
C ASP A 445 40.78 43.63 11.31
N ASP A 446 40.83 44.97 11.35
CA ASP A 446 40.55 45.79 12.53
C ASP A 446 39.05 45.91 12.82
N LEU A 447 38.16 45.64 11.87
CA LEU A 447 36.72 45.77 12.03
C LEU A 447 36.10 44.51 12.66
N ASP A 448 35.56 44.60 13.87
CA ASP A 448 34.88 43.50 14.58
C ASP A 448 33.63 42.96 13.84
N ILE A 449 33.06 43.74 12.92
CA ILE A 449 31.88 43.40 12.16
C ILE A 449 32.20 42.51 10.94
N VAL A 450 33.49 42.32 10.61
CA VAL A 450 33.98 41.50 9.51
C VAL A 450 34.65 40.24 10.08
N ALA A 451 34.32 39.07 9.52
CA ALA A 451 34.97 37.82 9.88
C ALA A 451 36.44 37.85 9.41
N LYS A 452 37.36 37.48 10.30
CA LYS A 452 38.80 37.54 10.04
C LYS A 452 39.29 36.43 9.09
N ASP A 453 38.60 35.29 9.03
CA ASP A 453 38.91 34.16 8.17
C ASP A 453 37.61 33.53 7.63
N PRO A 454 37.46 33.47 6.30
CA PRO A 454 38.29 34.03 5.26
C PRO A 454 38.03 35.53 4.98
N CYS A 455 39.05 36.33 4.88
CA CYS A 455 39.01 37.73 4.44
C CYS A 455 40.18 37.99 3.46
N TYR A 456 39.85 38.34 2.22
CA TYR A 456 40.87 38.55 1.18
C TYR A 456 40.59 39.84 0.41
N VAL A 457 41.67 40.60 0.17
CA VAL A 457 41.64 41.76 -0.72
C VAL A 457 42.68 41.54 -1.83
N THR A 458 42.22 41.46 -3.07
CA THR A 458 43.10 41.10 -4.18
C THR A 458 42.88 41.97 -5.41
N LEU A 459 43.94 42.22 -6.18
CA LEU A 459 43.81 42.74 -7.53
C LEU A 459 43.24 41.61 -8.40
N ASN A 460 41.97 41.73 -8.75
CA ASN A 460 41.25 40.70 -9.49
C ASN A 460 41.43 40.85 -11.01
N ARG A 461 41.43 42.09 -11.50
CA ARG A 461 41.41 42.32 -12.95
C ARG A 461 41.97 43.70 -13.33
N PHE A 462 42.68 43.74 -14.46
CA PHE A 462 42.90 44.96 -15.21
C PHE A 462 41.67 45.22 -16.11
N GLY A 463 40.82 46.16 -15.71
CA GLY A 463 39.66 46.56 -16.48
C GLY A 463 40.03 47.42 -17.69
N ALA A 464 39.02 47.83 -18.49
CA ALA A 464 39.27 48.71 -19.66
C ALA A 464 39.78 50.10 -19.27
N THR A 465 39.40 50.62 -18.11
CA THR A 465 39.71 51.96 -17.63
C THR A 465 40.12 52.01 -16.18
N THR A 466 40.13 50.87 -15.47
CA THR A 466 40.27 50.80 -14.01
C THR A 466 41.05 49.54 -13.57
N LEU A 467 41.77 49.64 -12.46
CA LEU A 467 42.28 48.50 -11.71
C LEU A 467 41.21 48.03 -10.76
N GLN A 468 40.80 46.75 -10.86
CA GLN A 468 39.71 46.21 -10.07
C GLN A 468 40.23 45.44 -8.85
N LEU A 469 39.97 46.02 -7.68
CA LEU A 469 40.28 45.41 -6.39
C LEU A 469 39.04 44.67 -5.92
N SER A 470 39.13 43.37 -5.67
CA SER A 470 38.06 42.54 -5.16
C SER A 470 38.22 42.28 -3.66
N ILE A 471 37.14 42.47 -2.96
CA ILE A 471 37.01 42.18 -1.52
C ILE A 471 36.14 40.96 -1.37
N PHE A 472 36.68 39.94 -0.71
CA PHE A 472 35.99 38.72 -0.32
C PHE A 472 36.03 38.61 1.20
N ALA A 473 34.90 38.81 1.84
CA ALA A 473 34.78 38.75 3.30
C ALA A 473 33.36 38.31 3.73
N TYR A 474 33.18 38.09 5.01
CA TYR A 474 31.86 37.82 5.58
C TYR A 474 31.55 38.84 6.67
N LEU A 475 30.30 39.30 6.70
CA LEU A 475 29.76 40.14 7.76
C LEU A 475 29.20 39.27 8.88
N MET A 476 29.55 39.59 10.13
CA MET A 476 29.22 38.83 11.36
C MET A 476 27.78 39.05 11.81
N THR A 477 26.83 38.83 10.88
CA THR A 477 25.40 38.90 11.14
C THR A 477 24.63 37.98 10.22
N ASN A 478 23.45 37.52 10.64
CA ASN A 478 22.50 36.78 9.84
C ASN A 478 21.28 37.64 9.42
N ASP A 479 21.14 38.85 9.96
CA ASP A 479 20.09 39.81 9.60
C ASP A 479 20.47 40.60 8.34
N TYR A 480 19.58 40.57 7.32
CA TYR A 480 19.84 41.24 6.06
C TYR A 480 19.92 42.77 6.19
N PHE A 481 19.09 43.39 7.04
CA PHE A 481 19.05 44.84 7.18
C PHE A 481 20.26 45.34 7.99
N GLU A 482 20.66 44.59 9.00
CA GLU A 482 21.88 44.86 9.76
C GLU A 482 23.11 44.72 8.85
N ALA A 483 23.15 43.66 8.01
CA ALA A 483 24.24 43.51 7.04
C ALA A 483 24.35 44.67 6.06
N MET A 484 23.21 45.23 5.61
CA MET A 484 23.22 46.41 4.74
C MET A 484 23.83 47.62 5.44
N ALA A 485 23.54 47.86 6.73
CA ALA A 485 24.14 48.92 7.51
C ALA A 485 25.65 48.67 7.75
N MET A 486 26.04 47.42 8.08
CA MET A 486 27.46 47.03 8.20
C MET A 486 28.21 47.20 6.90
N LYS A 487 27.66 46.75 5.76
CA LYS A 487 28.23 46.97 4.44
C LYS A 487 28.47 48.43 4.12
N GLN A 488 27.48 49.30 4.42
CA GLN A 488 27.64 50.74 4.25
C GLN A 488 28.82 51.27 5.08
N SER A 489 28.92 50.84 6.36
CA SER A 489 29.98 51.28 7.27
C SER A 489 31.35 50.84 6.76
N VAL A 490 31.49 49.57 6.27
CA VAL A 490 32.73 49.05 5.69
C VAL A 490 33.11 49.84 4.44
N LEU A 491 32.18 50.10 3.52
CA LEU A 491 32.48 50.85 2.30
C LEU A 491 32.89 52.28 2.56
N LEU A 492 32.28 52.95 3.55
CA LEU A 492 32.70 54.31 3.95
C LEU A 492 34.07 54.31 4.61
N ALA A 493 34.39 53.36 5.45
CA ALA A 493 35.70 53.21 6.05
C ALA A 493 36.79 52.94 5.02
N ILE A 494 36.52 52.09 4.02
CA ILE A 494 37.44 51.85 2.92
C ILE A 494 37.66 53.13 2.08
N HIS A 495 36.58 53.88 1.80
CA HIS A 495 36.70 55.13 1.07
C HIS A 495 37.60 56.13 1.81
N GLN A 496 37.40 56.29 3.12
CA GLN A 496 38.21 57.15 3.94
C GLN A 496 39.67 56.69 3.99
N ALA A 497 39.94 55.40 4.19
CA ALA A 497 41.30 54.84 4.24
C ALA A 497 42.07 55.02 2.91
N LEU A 498 41.41 54.90 1.79
CA LEU A 498 42.01 55.15 0.47
C LEU A 498 42.26 56.65 0.25
N GLU A 499 41.39 57.55 0.72
CA GLU A 499 41.57 58.98 0.67
C GLU A 499 42.79 59.42 1.50
N GLU A 500 42.99 58.84 2.69
CA GLU A 500 44.15 59.13 3.59
C GLU A 500 45.50 58.84 2.92
N ILE A 501 45.59 57.83 2.04
CA ILE A 501 46.78 57.48 1.26
C ILE A 501 46.78 58.12 -0.14
N SER A 502 45.86 59.04 -0.41
CA SER A 502 45.70 59.74 -1.70
C SER A 502 45.44 58.84 -2.89
N VAL A 503 44.87 57.67 -2.69
CA VAL A 503 44.45 56.74 -3.74
C VAL A 503 43.02 57.07 -4.16
N ALA A 504 42.83 57.47 -5.42
CA ALA A 504 41.52 57.87 -5.95
C ALA A 504 40.75 56.67 -6.49
N ILE A 505 39.43 56.64 -6.23
CA ILE A 505 38.50 55.74 -6.88
C ILE A 505 38.32 56.20 -8.33
N ALA A 506 38.45 55.27 -9.29
CA ALA A 506 38.45 55.59 -10.71
C ALA A 506 37.12 56.15 -11.18
N LEU A 507 37.21 57.25 -11.89
CA LEU A 507 36.11 57.80 -12.67
C LEU A 507 36.12 57.20 -14.09
N PRO A 508 34.96 57.11 -14.76
CA PRO A 508 34.94 56.71 -16.17
C PRO A 508 35.71 57.71 -17.03
N ALA A 509 36.95 57.39 -17.39
CA ALA A 509 37.81 58.22 -18.23
C ALA A 509 37.79 57.73 -19.67
N GLN A 510 37.84 58.65 -20.64
CA GLN A 510 38.02 58.37 -22.07
C GLN A 510 39.06 59.27 -22.65
N ASP A 511 40.08 58.69 -23.29
CA ASP A 511 41.03 59.43 -24.08
C ASP A 511 40.46 59.72 -25.45
N LEU A 512 40.19 61.00 -25.75
CA LEU A 512 39.70 61.47 -27.04
C LEU A 512 40.86 61.89 -27.93
N PHE A 513 41.21 61.11 -28.91
CA PHE A 513 42.15 61.45 -29.96
C PHE A 513 41.42 62.28 -31.04
N LEU A 514 41.51 63.60 -30.98
CA LEU A 514 40.97 64.49 -32.00
C LEU A 514 41.93 64.56 -33.21
N ARG A 515 41.64 63.86 -34.29
CA ARG A 515 42.28 64.07 -35.58
C ARG A 515 41.67 65.25 -36.31
N GLN A 516 42.37 66.39 -36.37
CA GLN A 516 42.01 67.44 -37.27
C GLN A 516 42.22 66.95 -38.72
N ARG A 517 41.16 66.70 -39.43
CA ARG A 517 41.23 66.44 -40.88
C ARG A 517 41.41 67.77 -41.54
N GLU A 518 42.63 68.02 -42.16
CA GLU A 518 42.77 69.19 -43.05
C GLU A 518 41.66 69.15 -44.06
N PRO A 519 41.00 70.34 -44.32
CA PRO A 519 40.00 70.40 -45.35
C PRO A 519 40.63 70.03 -46.69
N SER A 520 40.25 68.92 -47.30
CA SER A 520 40.63 68.59 -48.68
C SER A 520 40.16 69.71 -49.56
N ALA A 521 41.12 70.40 -50.21
CA ALA A 521 40.82 71.33 -51.21
C ALA A 521 39.92 70.66 -52.28
N PHE A 522 38.71 71.04 -52.35
CA PHE A 522 37.87 70.61 -53.45
C PHE A 522 38.51 71.09 -54.77
N PRO A 523 38.78 70.22 -55.73
CA PRO A 523 39.22 70.68 -57.06
C PRO A 523 38.18 71.58 -57.61
N ALA A 524 38.65 72.84 -58.03
CA ALA A 524 37.77 73.82 -58.67
C ALA A 524 37.16 73.15 -59.89
N THR A 525 35.85 73.22 -60.00
CA THR A 525 35.04 72.76 -61.15
C THR A 525 35.49 73.56 -62.38
N PRO A 526 35.93 72.95 -63.50
CA PRO A 526 36.20 73.68 -64.73
C PRO A 526 34.89 74.24 -65.27
N GLY A 527 34.89 75.55 -65.50
CA GLY A 527 33.71 76.28 -66.00
C GLY A 527 33.21 75.73 -67.32
N LEU A 528 31.91 75.50 -67.40
CA LEU A 528 31.14 75.33 -68.62
C LEU A 528 31.09 76.64 -69.36
N ARG A 529 31.59 76.63 -70.59
CA ARG A 529 31.23 77.55 -71.69
C ARG A 529 30.32 76.81 -72.63
#